data_c6540368d6608a2c0850d06041d00db4
#
_entry.id   c6540368d6608a2c0850d06041d00db4
#
_cell.length_a   1.000
_cell.length_b   1.000
_cell.length_c   1.000
_cell.angle_alpha   90.00
_cell.angle_beta   90.00
_cell.angle_gamma   90.00
#
_symmetry.space_group_name_H-M   'P 1'
#
loop_
_entity.id
_entity.type
_entity.pdbx_description
1 polymer ?
#
loop_
_entity_poly.entity_id
_entity_poly.type
_entity_poly.pdbx_seq_one_letter_code
_entity_poly.pdbx_strand_id
1 'polypeptide(L)' 'DSFSWYDTKVFQLYYYEGNTLDSLAKKTGISRNSLFTTIDKVRTELKNKLSENN' A
#
# COMPACT_ATOMS: atom_id res chain seq x y z
N ASP A 1 1.43 16.04 -2.63
CA ASP A 1 0.93 14.69 -2.38
C ASP A 1 1.60 14.03 -1.19
N SER A 2 0.80 13.33 -0.42
CA SER A 2 1.30 12.65 0.76
C SER A 2 2.03 11.34 0.43
N PHE A 3 1.84 10.82 -0.79
CA PHE A 3 2.36 9.50 -1.15
C PHE A 3 3.40 9.60 -2.24
N SER A 4 4.44 8.78 -2.11
CA SER A 4 5.43 8.64 -3.16
C SER A 4 4.86 7.73 -4.26
N TRP A 5 5.55 7.72 -5.41
CA TRP A 5 5.19 6.81 -6.49
C TRP A 5 5.22 5.36 -6.01
N TYR A 6 6.20 5.03 -5.19
CA TYR A 6 6.35 3.69 -4.65
C TYR A 6 5.14 3.28 -3.81
N ASP A 7 4.72 4.17 -2.91
CA ASP A 7 3.59 3.89 -2.03
C ASP A 7 2.33 3.59 -2.84
N THR A 8 2.06 4.43 -3.82
CA THR A 8 0.88 4.30 -4.66
C THR A 8 0.92 3.00 -5.46
N LYS A 9 2.07 2.68 -6.01
CA LYS A 9 2.20 1.48 -6.85
C LYS A 9 1.99 0.21 -6.05
N VAL A 10 2.58 0.14 -4.86
CA VAL A 10 2.42 -1.03 -3.99
C VAL A 10 0.96 -1.21 -3.60
N PHE A 11 0.31 -0.13 -3.19
CA PHE A 11 -1.09 -0.19 -2.81
C PHE A 11 -1.96 -0.66 -3.97
N GLN A 12 -1.69 -0.17 -5.16
CA GLN A 12 -2.41 -0.53 -6.37
C GLN A 12 -2.27 -2.01 -6.68
N LEU A 13 -1.05 -2.52 -6.64
CA LEU A 13 -0.78 -3.93 -6.90
C LEU A 13 -1.51 -4.83 -5.91
N TYR A 14 -1.59 -4.39 -4.67
CA TYR A 14 -2.24 -5.19 -3.65
C TYR A 14 -3.76 -5.20 -3.81
N TYR A 15 -4.36 -4.03 -3.96
CA TYR A 15 -5.82 -3.93 -3.95
C TYR A 15 -6.47 -4.10 -5.32
N TYR A 16 -5.92 -3.51 -6.34
CA TYR A 16 -6.54 -3.61 -7.67
C TYR A 16 -6.23 -4.91 -8.37
N GLU A 17 -5.01 -5.41 -8.23
CA GLU A 17 -4.62 -6.63 -8.93
C GLU A 17 -4.81 -7.88 -8.08
N GLY A 18 -5.18 -7.71 -6.82
CA GLY A 18 -5.50 -8.84 -5.96
C GLY A 18 -4.32 -9.67 -5.51
N ASN A 19 -3.12 -9.09 -5.50
CA ASN A 19 -1.95 -9.82 -5.04
C ASN A 19 -1.96 -9.97 -3.52
N THR A 20 -1.41 -11.09 -3.04
CA THR A 20 -1.15 -11.25 -1.61
C THR A 20 0.21 -10.64 -1.29
N LEU A 21 0.49 -10.48 0.00
CA LEU A 21 1.80 -9.98 0.41
C LEU A 21 2.91 -10.91 -0.03
N ASP A 22 2.67 -12.22 0.07
CA ASP A 22 3.65 -13.21 -0.39
C ASP A 22 3.91 -13.08 -1.88
N SER A 23 2.85 -12.92 -2.65
CA SER A 23 2.95 -12.78 -4.09
C SER A 23 3.73 -11.52 -4.45
N LEU A 24 3.42 -10.39 -3.80
CA LEU A 24 4.12 -9.14 -4.04
C LEU A 24 5.58 -9.23 -3.66
N ALA A 25 5.88 -9.87 -2.53
CA ALA A 25 7.26 -10.03 -2.10
C ALA A 25 8.06 -10.78 -3.15
N LYS A 26 7.47 -11.81 -3.73
CA LYS A 26 8.13 -12.58 -4.79
C LYS A 26 8.35 -11.75 -6.04
N LYS A 27 7.34 -11.01 -6.45
CA LYS A 27 7.39 -10.24 -7.70
C LYS A 27 8.35 -9.05 -7.62
N THR A 28 8.39 -8.41 -6.47
CA THR A 28 9.15 -7.17 -6.31
C THR A 28 10.50 -7.34 -5.68
N GLY A 29 10.72 -8.45 -4.97
CA GLY A 29 11.94 -8.63 -4.21
C GLY A 29 11.96 -7.85 -2.91
N ILE A 30 10.85 -7.25 -2.53
CA ILE A 30 10.74 -6.46 -1.30
C ILE A 30 10.16 -7.36 -0.20
N SER A 31 10.66 -7.21 1.02
CA SER A 31 10.20 -8.05 2.13
C SER A 31 8.72 -7.81 2.43
N ARG A 32 8.07 -8.85 2.95
CA ARG A 32 6.66 -8.75 3.33
C ARG A 32 6.43 -7.66 4.36
N ASN A 33 7.33 -7.53 5.32
CA ASN A 33 7.20 -6.51 6.37
C ASN A 33 7.21 -5.11 5.77
N SER A 34 8.11 -4.86 4.82
CA SER A 34 8.17 -3.56 4.17
C SER A 34 6.92 -3.28 3.38
N LEU A 35 6.43 -4.28 2.65
CA LEU A 35 5.20 -4.14 1.86
C LEU A 35 4.01 -3.89 2.77
N PHE A 36 3.91 -4.62 3.85
CA PHE A 36 2.82 -4.44 4.81
C PHE A 36 2.83 -3.03 5.40
N THR A 37 4.01 -2.55 5.78
CA THR A 37 4.14 -1.21 6.35
C THR A 37 3.68 -0.16 5.34
N THR A 38 4.06 -0.32 4.09
CA THR A 38 3.66 0.62 3.03
C THR A 38 2.15 0.62 2.84
N ILE A 39 1.55 -0.57 2.75
CA ILE A 39 0.12 -0.69 2.55
C ILE A 39 -0.66 -0.12 3.73
N ASP A 40 -0.20 -0.41 4.94
CA ASP A 40 -0.85 0.09 6.14
C ASP A 40 -0.76 1.61 6.22
N LYS A 41 0.37 2.17 5.83
CA LYS A 41 0.56 3.61 5.80
C LYS A 41 -0.43 4.28 4.86
N VAL A 42 -0.55 3.76 3.64
CA VAL A 42 -1.47 4.33 2.65
C VAL A 42 -2.91 4.21 3.12
N ARG A 43 -3.27 3.03 3.64
CA ARG A 43 -4.63 2.80 4.12
C ARG A 43 -5.00 3.74 5.26
N THR A 44 -4.07 3.95 6.19
CA THR A 44 -4.31 4.84 7.32
C THR A 44 -4.48 6.27 6.86
N GLU A 45 -3.67 6.71 5.92
CA GLU A 45 -3.77 8.06 5.39
C GLU A 45 -5.11 8.29 4.70
N LEU A 46 -5.55 7.32 3.91
CA LEU A 46 -6.83 7.42 3.23
C LEU A 46 -7.98 7.49 4.23
N LYS A 47 -7.90 6.67 5.26
CA LYS A 47 -8.93 6.67 6.31
C LYS A 47 -9.00 8.01 7.01
N ASN A 48 -7.84 8.59 7.33
CA ASN A 48 -7.80 9.89 8.00
C ASN A 48 -8.37 10.99 7.11
N LYS A 49 -8.08 10.95 5.83
CA LYS A 49 -8.61 11.93 4.90
C LYS A 49 -10.12 11.85 4.81
N LEU A 50 -10.65 10.63 4.76
CA LEU A 50 -12.10 10.46 4.70
C LEU A 50 -12.76 10.99 5.98
N SER A 51 -12.11 10.77 7.13
CA SER A 51 -12.65 11.28 8.41
C SER A 51 -12.63 12.79 8.44
N GLU A 52 -11.61 13.42 7.89
CA GLU A 52 -11.50 14.87 7.87
C GLU A 52 -12.59 15.52 7.02
N ASN A 53 -13.05 14.82 6.01
CA ASN A 53 -14.06 15.36 5.11
C ASN A 53 -15.47 15.27 5.64
N ASN A 54 -15.63 14.67 6.80
CA ASN A 54 -16.93 14.62 7.45
C ASN A 54 -17.10 15.82 8.40
#